data_881c673fbd301db46d7822df74139ff5
#
_entry.id   881c673fbd301db46d7822df74139ff5
#
_cell.length_a   1.000
_cell.length_b   1.000
_cell.length_c   1.000
_cell.angle_alpha   90.00
_cell.angle_beta   90.00
_cell.angle_gamma   90.00
#
_symmetry.space_group_name_H-M   'P 1'
#
loop_
_entity.id
_entity.type
_entity.pdbx_description
1 polymer ?
#
loop_
_entity_poly.entity_id
_entity_poly.type
_entity_poly.pdbx_seq_one_letter_code
_entity_poly.pdbx_strand_id
1 'polypeptide(L)'
;MYEQITETYIKSKNELGSLKFSFQKNCGYGSHIYRVYSDYKSNKKFAFCVVDSDKKYPNARLGSTAGQFSTSDFKVSGTVEAKLLSVRELESLIPIDILEDLLKNGDYHSSSIDTLDKIKELNKSSNGEFRKFFDHKDGITLRDALTPKNITFWKGFFKNEKNIVIKDCFQSNMCGDCGSCIKINGFGDKVLEKSIEKIKNINKSKLFKHLPDDIKDEWGFIGKKAVSWGCAPAGRKARA
;
A
#
# COMPACT_ATOMS: atom_id res chain seq x y z
N MET A 1 -7.78 7.01 -1.18
CA MET A 1 -6.71 6.87 -0.18
C MET A 1 -5.81 8.10 -0.08
N TYR A 2 -5.17 8.59 -1.13
CA TYR A 2 -4.24 9.74 -1.06
C TYR A 2 -4.84 11.00 -0.45
N GLU A 3 -6.10 11.31 -0.74
CA GLU A 3 -6.83 12.41 -0.11
C GLU A 3 -6.97 12.21 1.40
N GLN A 4 -7.29 10.98 1.82
CA GLN A 4 -7.41 10.65 3.24
C GLN A 4 -6.05 10.72 3.97
N ILE A 5 -4.97 10.31 3.31
CA ILE A 5 -3.60 10.46 3.81
C ILE A 5 -3.28 11.95 4.00
N THR A 6 -3.57 12.77 2.97
CA THR A 6 -3.30 14.22 3.01
C THR A 6 -4.09 14.92 4.12
N GLU A 7 -5.39 14.66 4.24
CA GLU A 7 -6.22 15.19 5.32
C GLU A 7 -5.71 14.78 6.69
N THR A 8 -5.36 13.51 6.83
CA THR A 8 -4.84 12.96 8.09
C THR A 8 -3.53 13.63 8.48
N TYR A 9 -2.64 13.85 7.52
CA TYR A 9 -1.40 14.58 7.74
C TYR A 9 -1.65 16.03 8.15
N ILE A 10 -2.50 16.77 7.44
CA ILE A 10 -2.86 18.17 7.77
C ILE A 10 -3.43 18.26 9.19
N LYS A 11 -4.39 17.40 9.51
CA LYS A 11 -5.04 17.41 10.84
C LYS A 11 -4.12 16.95 11.97
N SER A 12 -3.02 16.28 11.66
CA SER A 12 -2.01 15.89 12.65
C SER A 12 -1.05 17.01 13.03
N LYS A 13 -1.03 18.11 12.26
CA LYS A 13 -0.12 19.23 12.40
C LYS A 13 -0.89 20.51 12.73
N ASN A 14 -0.71 21.03 13.94
CA ASN A 14 -1.44 22.23 14.40
C ASN A 14 -1.21 23.43 13.47
N GLU A 15 0.02 23.60 12.99
CA GLU A 15 0.43 24.68 12.08
C GLU A 15 -0.22 24.60 10.68
N LEU A 16 -0.72 23.43 10.30
CA LEU A 16 -1.37 23.22 9.01
C LEU A 16 -2.90 23.27 9.07
N GLY A 17 -3.48 23.37 10.26
CA GLY A 17 -4.92 23.22 10.49
C GLY A 17 -5.81 24.20 9.72
N SER A 18 -5.29 25.39 9.35
CA SER A 18 -5.97 26.39 8.53
C SER A 18 -5.81 26.20 7.02
N LEU A 19 -4.95 25.28 6.58
CA LEU A 19 -4.72 25.04 5.18
C LEU A 19 -5.90 24.32 4.55
N LYS A 20 -6.28 24.78 3.35
CA LYS A 20 -7.16 24.05 2.45
C LYS A 20 -6.33 23.50 1.31
N PHE A 21 -6.54 22.25 0.97
CA PHE A 21 -5.93 21.66 -0.20
C PHE A 21 -6.96 21.46 -1.31
N SER A 22 -6.51 21.63 -2.52
CA SER A 22 -7.28 21.34 -3.72
C SER A 22 -6.35 20.75 -4.76
N PHE A 23 -6.73 19.61 -5.30
CA PHE A 23 -6.05 19.00 -6.44
C PHE A 23 -7.05 18.21 -7.27
N GLN A 24 -6.79 18.21 -8.56
CA GLN A 24 -7.54 17.36 -9.48
C GLN A 24 -7.01 15.93 -9.35
N LYS A 25 -7.92 14.99 -9.10
CA LYS A 25 -7.59 13.57 -9.08
C LYS A 25 -7.66 13.04 -10.50
N ASN A 26 -6.56 12.50 -10.97
CA ASN A 26 -6.55 11.71 -12.18
C ASN A 26 -6.36 10.24 -11.81
N CYS A 27 -7.30 9.40 -12.24
CA CYS A 27 -7.08 7.96 -12.17
C CYS A 27 -5.82 7.63 -12.96
N GLY A 28 -4.92 6.84 -12.38
CA GLY A 28 -3.67 6.45 -13.02
C GLY A 28 -3.86 5.57 -14.26
N TYR A 29 -5.10 5.19 -14.59
CA TYR A 29 -5.43 4.34 -15.72
C TYR A 29 -4.57 3.07 -15.83
N GLY A 30 -4.15 2.52 -14.67
CA GLY A 30 -3.30 1.33 -14.63
C GLY A 30 -1.98 1.54 -15.40
N SER A 31 -1.72 0.71 -16.42
CA SER A 31 -0.51 0.77 -17.24
C SER A 31 -0.30 2.08 -18.01
N HIS A 32 -1.31 2.94 -18.12
CA HIS A 32 -1.21 4.22 -18.84
C HIS A 32 -0.73 5.40 -17.98
N ILE A 33 -0.51 5.21 -16.70
CA ILE A 33 -0.09 6.28 -15.77
C ILE A 33 1.20 6.98 -16.24
N TYR A 34 2.15 6.25 -16.81
CA TYR A 34 3.39 6.82 -17.33
C TYR A 34 3.14 7.79 -18.49
N ARG A 35 2.20 7.46 -19.38
CA ARG A 35 1.82 8.34 -20.49
C ARG A 35 1.22 9.64 -19.98
N VAL A 36 0.31 9.56 -19.00
CA VAL A 36 -0.29 10.73 -18.36
C VAL A 36 0.78 11.58 -17.66
N TYR A 37 1.69 10.95 -16.92
CA TYR A 37 2.82 11.63 -16.28
C TYR A 37 3.71 12.36 -17.30
N SER A 38 4.06 11.71 -18.41
CA SER A 38 4.89 12.27 -19.47
C SER A 38 4.20 13.45 -20.17
N ASP A 39 2.86 13.37 -20.37
CA ASP A 39 2.08 14.47 -20.91
C ASP A 39 2.11 15.70 -20.00
N TYR A 40 1.92 15.51 -18.69
CA TYR A 40 2.02 16.60 -17.70
C TYR A 40 3.42 17.21 -17.69
N LYS A 41 4.46 16.38 -17.77
CA LYS A 41 5.87 16.82 -17.83
C LYS A 41 6.15 17.67 -19.07
N SER A 42 5.71 17.21 -20.24
CA SER A 42 5.89 17.91 -21.53
C SER A 42 5.13 19.23 -21.58
N ASN A 43 3.94 19.26 -21.02
CA ASN A 43 3.09 20.47 -20.97
C ASN A 43 3.38 21.38 -19.77
N LYS A 44 4.44 21.11 -18.99
CA LYS A 44 4.84 21.90 -17.80
C LYS A 44 3.71 22.07 -16.77
N LYS A 45 2.80 21.11 -16.69
CA LYS A 45 1.72 21.08 -15.69
C LYS A 45 2.24 20.54 -14.38
N PHE A 46 1.67 21.01 -13.26
CA PHE A 46 2.02 20.49 -11.94
C PHE A 46 1.36 19.13 -11.72
N ALA A 47 2.14 18.11 -11.38
CA ALA A 47 1.62 16.80 -11.03
C ALA A 47 2.51 16.05 -10.03
N PHE A 48 1.87 15.45 -9.04
CA PHE A 48 2.47 14.48 -8.14
C PHE A 48 1.87 13.10 -8.42
N CYS A 49 2.69 12.20 -8.91
CA CYS A 49 2.31 10.84 -9.30
C CYS A 49 2.79 9.85 -8.23
N VAL A 50 1.91 8.99 -7.72
CA VAL A 50 2.27 7.91 -6.81
C VAL A 50 2.07 6.58 -7.54
N VAL A 51 3.08 5.73 -7.52
CA VAL A 51 3.12 4.48 -8.28
C VAL A 51 3.38 3.31 -7.34
N ASP A 52 2.54 2.28 -7.44
CA ASP A 52 2.74 1.03 -6.74
C ASP A 52 4.04 0.35 -7.20
N SER A 53 4.77 -0.26 -6.27
CA SER A 53 6.00 -0.96 -6.65
C SER A 53 5.75 -2.33 -7.28
N ASP A 54 4.63 -2.95 -6.97
CA ASP A 54 4.27 -4.35 -7.32
C ASP A 54 5.33 -5.37 -6.90
N LYS A 55 6.25 -4.98 -6.01
CA LYS A 55 7.28 -5.87 -5.51
C LYS A 55 6.68 -6.99 -4.67
N LYS A 56 7.03 -8.21 -4.97
CA LYS A 56 6.59 -9.39 -4.23
C LYS A 56 7.49 -9.75 -3.04
N TYR A 57 8.65 -9.10 -2.90
CA TYR A 57 9.62 -9.22 -1.81
C TYR A 57 10.63 -8.05 -1.91
N PRO A 58 11.49 -7.80 -0.90
CA PRO A 58 12.33 -6.58 -0.84
C PRO A 58 13.15 -6.28 -2.11
N ASN A 59 13.80 -7.29 -2.65
CA ASN A 59 14.69 -7.16 -3.82
C ASN A 59 14.03 -7.57 -5.15
N ALA A 60 12.69 -7.68 -5.17
CA ALA A 60 11.97 -7.99 -6.39
C ALA A 60 12.11 -6.87 -7.42
N ARG A 61 12.01 -7.24 -8.70
CA ARG A 61 11.86 -6.26 -9.78
C ARG A 61 10.55 -5.48 -9.59
N LEU A 62 10.55 -4.24 -10.06
CA LEU A 62 9.34 -3.43 -10.13
C LEU A 62 8.32 -4.07 -11.07
N GLY A 63 7.05 -3.85 -10.78
CA GLY A 63 5.96 -4.21 -11.68
C GLY A 63 6.07 -3.48 -13.02
N SER A 64 5.32 -3.94 -14.00
CA SER A 64 5.39 -3.42 -15.37
C SER A 64 5.06 -1.93 -15.46
N THR A 65 4.16 -1.44 -14.63
CA THR A 65 3.77 -0.04 -14.57
C THR A 65 4.90 0.82 -14.01
N ALA A 66 5.42 0.46 -12.84
CA ALA A 66 6.52 1.19 -12.21
C ALA A 66 7.82 1.11 -13.03
N GLY A 67 8.03 -0.01 -13.73
CA GLY A 67 9.19 -0.24 -14.60
C GLY A 67 9.27 0.68 -15.83
N GLN A 68 8.19 1.40 -16.15
CA GLN A 68 8.19 2.41 -17.23
C GLN A 68 8.86 3.74 -16.82
N PHE A 69 8.91 4.01 -15.51
CA PHE A 69 9.53 5.22 -14.99
C PHE A 69 11.05 5.06 -14.91
N SER A 70 11.77 6.05 -15.35
CA SER A 70 13.23 6.13 -15.18
C SER A 70 13.61 6.56 -13.78
N THR A 71 14.85 6.32 -13.39
CA THR A 71 15.36 6.79 -12.08
C THR A 71 15.25 8.30 -11.92
N SER A 72 15.32 9.07 -13.02
CA SER A 72 15.17 10.52 -12.98
C SER A 72 13.73 10.97 -12.73
N ASP A 73 12.74 10.18 -13.10
CA ASP A 73 11.32 10.52 -12.88
C ASP A 73 10.95 10.48 -11.39
N PHE A 74 11.69 9.71 -10.58
CA PHE A 74 11.53 9.67 -9.12
C PHE A 74 12.29 10.78 -8.38
N LYS A 75 12.89 11.70 -9.11
CA LYS A 75 13.48 12.93 -8.56
C LYS A 75 12.60 14.12 -8.89
N VAL A 76 12.60 15.11 -8.00
CA VAL A 76 11.88 16.37 -8.28
C VAL A 76 12.44 16.98 -9.55
N SER A 77 11.59 17.16 -10.55
CA SER A 77 11.94 17.69 -11.85
C SER A 77 10.96 18.80 -12.23
N GLY A 78 11.26 20.03 -11.81
CA GLY A 78 10.45 21.18 -12.18
C GLY A 78 9.01 21.09 -11.67
N THR A 79 8.07 20.77 -12.57
CA THR A 79 6.63 20.78 -12.27
C THR A 79 6.03 19.40 -12.00
N VAL A 80 6.80 18.32 -12.17
CA VAL A 80 6.32 16.95 -11.95
C VAL A 80 7.25 16.18 -11.03
N GLU A 81 6.67 15.29 -10.26
CA GLU A 81 7.41 14.35 -9.42
C GLU A 81 6.65 13.01 -9.39
N ALA A 82 7.37 11.90 -9.51
CA ALA A 82 6.84 10.58 -9.28
C ALA A 82 7.38 10.02 -7.96
N LYS A 83 6.54 9.36 -7.19
CA LYS A 83 6.91 8.61 -5.97
C LYS A 83 6.63 7.13 -6.20
N LEU A 84 7.66 6.34 -6.14
CA LEU A 84 7.52 4.90 -6.02
C LEU A 84 7.23 4.56 -4.56
N LEU A 85 6.17 3.80 -4.28
CA LEU A 85 5.88 3.32 -2.94
C LEU A 85 6.98 2.34 -2.47
N SER A 86 7.34 2.42 -1.20
CA SER A 86 8.26 1.47 -0.56
C SER A 86 7.57 0.13 -0.27
N VAL A 87 6.26 0.09 -0.39
CA VAL A 87 5.39 -1.07 -0.23
C VAL A 87 4.93 -1.60 -1.58
N ARG A 88 4.38 -2.82 -1.62
CA ARG A 88 3.91 -3.46 -2.84
C ARG A 88 2.84 -2.63 -3.55
N GLU A 89 1.81 -2.26 -2.84
CA GLU A 89 0.60 -1.62 -3.36
C GLU A 89 -0.02 -0.67 -2.34
N LEU A 90 -0.94 0.16 -2.78
CA LEU A 90 -1.62 1.15 -1.93
C LEU A 90 -2.38 0.51 -0.75
N GLU A 91 -2.89 -0.69 -0.93
CA GLU A 91 -3.56 -1.47 0.12
C GLU A 91 -2.64 -1.80 1.29
N SER A 92 -1.34 -1.94 1.04
CA SER A 92 -0.34 -2.12 2.10
C SER A 92 -0.23 -0.93 3.05
N LEU A 93 -0.76 0.24 2.67
CA LEU A 93 -0.80 1.45 3.51
C LEU A 93 -2.06 1.53 4.39
N ILE A 94 -2.97 0.57 4.35
CA ILE A 94 -4.17 0.57 5.21
C ILE A 94 -3.74 0.23 6.64
N PRO A 95 -4.02 1.08 7.65
CA PRO A 95 -3.72 0.75 9.04
C PRO A 95 -4.41 -0.54 9.49
N ILE A 96 -3.71 -1.37 10.26
CA ILE A 96 -4.27 -2.65 10.76
C ILE A 96 -5.54 -2.42 11.59
N ASP A 97 -5.58 -1.37 12.40
CA ASP A 97 -6.75 -1.02 13.21
C ASP A 97 -7.99 -0.75 12.35
N ILE A 98 -7.80 -0.20 11.13
CA ILE A 98 -8.90 0.01 10.18
C ILE A 98 -9.43 -1.33 9.67
N LEU A 99 -8.55 -2.27 9.33
CA LEU A 99 -8.96 -3.62 8.92
C LEU A 99 -9.69 -4.34 10.05
N GLU A 100 -9.21 -4.21 11.28
CA GLU A 100 -9.86 -4.78 12.46
C GLU A 100 -11.27 -4.23 12.68
N ASP A 101 -11.42 -2.92 12.57
CA ASP A 101 -12.72 -2.25 12.70
C ASP A 101 -13.71 -2.70 11.62
N LEU A 102 -13.25 -2.89 10.38
CA LEU A 102 -14.08 -3.39 9.28
C LEU A 102 -14.56 -4.82 9.56
N LEU A 103 -13.68 -5.67 10.08
CA LEU A 103 -14.03 -7.05 10.43
C LEU A 103 -15.04 -7.12 11.58
N LYS A 104 -14.88 -6.31 12.63
CA LYS A 104 -15.80 -6.23 13.76
C LYS A 104 -17.20 -5.77 13.35
N ASN A 105 -17.32 -4.97 12.32
CA ASN A 105 -18.60 -4.48 11.80
C ASN A 105 -19.27 -5.43 10.81
N GLY A 106 -18.70 -6.62 10.57
CA GLY A 106 -19.27 -7.62 9.68
C GLY A 106 -19.10 -7.32 8.19
N ASP A 107 -18.20 -6.39 7.83
CA ASP A 107 -17.94 -6.02 6.45
C ASP A 107 -17.23 -7.10 5.62
N TYR A 108 -16.73 -8.15 6.29
CA TYR A 108 -15.98 -9.27 5.70
C TYR A 108 -16.43 -10.62 6.26
N HIS A 109 -16.11 -11.70 5.54
CA HIS A 109 -16.34 -13.06 6.01
C HIS A 109 -15.47 -13.40 7.23
N SER A 110 -15.92 -14.36 8.04
CA SER A 110 -15.19 -14.85 9.23
C SER A 110 -13.75 -15.31 8.91
N SER A 111 -13.52 -15.88 7.73
CA SER A 111 -12.16 -16.27 7.27
C SER A 111 -11.18 -15.09 7.19
N SER A 112 -11.67 -13.86 7.09
CA SER A 112 -10.82 -12.67 7.07
C SER A 112 -10.30 -12.29 8.47
N ILE A 113 -10.96 -12.78 9.55
CA ILE A 113 -10.47 -12.61 10.93
C ILE A 113 -9.18 -13.39 11.11
N ASP A 114 -9.17 -14.67 10.70
CA ASP A 114 -7.97 -15.52 10.76
C ASP A 114 -6.82 -14.90 9.95
N THR A 115 -7.14 -14.31 8.80
CA THR A 115 -6.18 -13.58 7.97
C THR A 115 -5.59 -12.39 8.71
N LEU A 116 -6.42 -11.59 9.38
CA LEU A 116 -5.94 -10.42 10.10
C LEU A 116 -5.03 -10.78 11.26
N ASP A 117 -5.41 -11.78 12.06
CA ASP A 117 -4.62 -12.24 13.20
C ASP A 117 -3.26 -12.78 12.73
N LYS A 118 -3.26 -13.52 11.63
CA LYS A 118 -2.05 -14.00 10.98
C LYS A 118 -1.16 -12.84 10.47
N ILE A 119 -1.75 -11.84 9.83
CA ILE A 119 -1.00 -10.65 9.38
C ILE A 119 -0.38 -9.92 10.58
N LYS A 120 -1.10 -9.76 11.69
CA LYS A 120 -0.56 -9.14 12.90
C LYS A 120 0.64 -9.91 13.45
N GLU A 121 0.53 -11.23 13.56
CA GLU A 121 1.61 -12.09 14.04
C GLU A 121 2.84 -12.03 13.13
N LEU A 122 2.65 -12.25 11.84
CA LEU A 122 3.72 -12.28 10.85
C LEU A 122 4.38 -10.90 10.66
N ASN A 123 3.58 -9.84 10.73
CA ASN A 123 4.12 -8.48 10.66
C ASN A 123 4.99 -8.15 11.86
N LYS A 124 4.58 -8.55 13.06
CA LYS A 124 5.37 -8.39 14.27
C LYS A 124 6.68 -9.18 14.21
N SER A 125 6.64 -10.43 13.78
CA SER A 125 7.82 -11.30 13.69
C SER A 125 8.80 -10.88 12.59
N SER A 126 8.35 -10.14 11.58
CA SER A 126 9.15 -9.66 10.44
C SER A 126 9.50 -8.17 10.50
N ASN A 127 9.22 -7.50 11.62
CA ASN A 127 9.43 -6.05 11.76
C ASN A 127 8.76 -5.23 10.63
N GLY A 128 7.52 -5.57 10.30
CA GLY A 128 6.73 -4.89 9.27
C GLY A 128 6.94 -5.38 7.83
N GLU A 129 7.96 -6.19 7.57
CA GLU A 129 8.30 -6.61 6.20
C GLU A 129 7.22 -7.51 5.55
N PHE A 130 6.57 -8.39 6.33
CA PHE A 130 5.49 -9.23 5.79
C PHE A 130 4.43 -8.39 5.10
N ARG A 131 3.90 -7.40 5.79
CA ARG A 131 2.80 -6.57 5.32
C ARG A 131 3.16 -5.70 4.12
N LYS A 132 4.41 -5.23 4.04
CA LYS A 132 4.87 -4.39 2.93
C LYS A 132 4.74 -5.08 1.57
N PHE A 133 4.94 -6.40 1.54
CA PHE A 133 4.96 -7.18 0.29
C PHE A 133 3.79 -8.15 0.15
N PHE A 134 2.96 -8.30 1.18
CA PHE A 134 1.76 -9.13 1.15
C PHE A 134 0.72 -8.55 0.17
N ASP A 135 0.06 -9.42 -0.57
CA ASP A 135 -1.08 -9.05 -1.41
C ASP A 135 -2.34 -8.95 -0.55
N HIS A 136 -2.76 -7.73 -0.24
CA HIS A 136 -3.90 -7.51 0.64
C HIS A 136 -5.24 -7.87 -0.02
N LYS A 137 -5.30 -7.95 -1.34
CA LYS A 137 -6.50 -8.39 -2.08
C LYS A 137 -6.57 -9.90 -2.15
N ASP A 138 -5.57 -10.51 -2.79
CA ASP A 138 -5.60 -11.93 -3.14
C ASP A 138 -4.94 -12.82 -2.11
N GLY A 139 -4.00 -12.31 -1.32
CA GLY A 139 -3.19 -13.11 -0.41
C GLY A 139 -2.02 -13.77 -1.10
N ILE A 140 -1.48 -14.84 -0.50
CA ILE A 140 -0.35 -15.58 -1.05
C ILE A 140 -0.54 -17.09 -0.89
N THR A 141 -0.27 -17.86 -1.93
CA THR A 141 -0.28 -19.31 -1.88
C THR A 141 1.11 -19.86 -1.52
N LEU A 142 1.16 -21.06 -0.93
CA LEU A 142 2.43 -21.77 -0.75
C LEU A 142 3.16 -21.99 -2.08
N ARG A 143 2.41 -22.26 -3.16
CA ARG A 143 2.97 -22.38 -4.52
C ARG A 143 3.76 -21.15 -4.91
N ASP A 144 3.19 -19.96 -4.73
CA ASP A 144 3.86 -18.69 -5.04
C ASP A 144 5.07 -18.46 -4.14
N ALA A 145 4.94 -18.80 -2.85
CA ALA A 145 6.01 -18.70 -1.88
C ALA A 145 7.23 -19.58 -2.19
N LEU A 146 7.01 -20.74 -2.80
CA LEU A 146 8.06 -21.72 -3.15
C LEU A 146 8.71 -21.46 -4.52
N THR A 147 8.28 -20.44 -5.27
CA THR A 147 8.98 -20.12 -6.53
C THR A 147 10.43 -19.70 -6.24
N PRO A 148 11.40 -20.04 -7.12
CA PRO A 148 12.83 -19.77 -6.87
C PRO A 148 13.16 -18.33 -6.47
N LYS A 149 12.40 -17.37 -6.98
CA LYS A 149 12.60 -15.93 -6.68
C LYS A 149 12.01 -15.51 -5.33
N ASN A 150 10.99 -16.21 -4.87
CA ASN A 150 10.20 -15.81 -3.68
C ASN A 150 10.61 -16.58 -2.43
N ILE A 151 11.17 -17.80 -2.60
CA ILE A 151 11.32 -18.78 -1.53
C ILE A 151 12.11 -18.27 -0.32
N THR A 152 13.19 -17.53 -0.56
CA THR A 152 14.04 -17.02 0.51
C THR A 152 13.29 -16.10 1.46
N PHE A 153 12.35 -15.32 0.93
CA PHE A 153 11.54 -14.38 1.71
C PHE A 153 10.28 -15.05 2.27
N TRP A 154 9.48 -15.70 1.40
CA TRP A 154 8.13 -16.13 1.76
C TRP A 154 8.02 -17.45 2.49
N LYS A 155 8.91 -18.42 2.24
CA LYS A 155 8.79 -19.77 2.83
C LYS A 155 8.71 -19.75 4.35
N GLY A 156 9.48 -18.84 4.99
CA GLY A 156 9.51 -18.71 6.44
C GLY A 156 8.14 -18.41 7.07
N PHE A 157 7.29 -17.66 6.38
CA PHE A 157 5.97 -17.26 6.86
C PHE A 157 4.94 -18.40 6.87
N PHE A 158 5.22 -19.50 6.19
CA PHE A 158 4.35 -20.67 6.18
C PHE A 158 4.69 -21.72 7.23
N LYS A 159 5.77 -21.58 8.00
CA LYS A 159 6.24 -22.61 8.94
C LYS A 159 5.19 -23.02 9.98
N ASN A 160 4.36 -22.08 10.42
CA ASN A 160 3.37 -22.28 11.46
C ASN A 160 1.99 -22.70 10.90
N GLU A 161 1.87 -22.87 9.58
CA GLU A 161 0.62 -23.31 8.98
C GLU A 161 0.28 -24.76 9.36
N LYS A 162 -0.97 -24.99 9.73
CA LYS A 162 -1.46 -26.34 10.01
C LYS A 162 -1.15 -27.29 8.85
N ASN A 163 -0.59 -28.43 9.16
CA ASN A 163 -0.24 -29.47 8.20
C ASN A 163 0.85 -29.12 7.17
N ILE A 164 1.61 -28.02 7.36
CA ILE A 164 2.68 -27.66 6.43
C ILE A 164 3.81 -28.69 6.43
N VAL A 165 4.13 -29.26 7.61
CA VAL A 165 5.26 -30.19 7.80
C VAL A 165 5.08 -31.47 7.01
N ILE A 166 3.83 -31.89 6.76
CA ILE A 166 3.51 -33.12 5.99
C ILE A 166 3.39 -32.85 4.48
N LYS A 167 3.57 -31.60 4.04
CA LYS A 167 3.55 -31.26 2.61
C LYS A 167 4.94 -31.46 2.01
N ASP A 168 5.08 -32.44 1.12
CA ASP A 168 6.32 -32.72 0.41
C ASP A 168 6.87 -31.50 -0.32
N CYS A 169 5.98 -30.66 -0.87
CA CYS A 169 6.36 -29.43 -1.56
C CYS A 169 7.07 -28.43 -0.63
N PHE A 170 6.68 -28.35 0.65
CA PHE A 170 7.37 -27.47 1.61
C PHE A 170 8.75 -27.98 1.96
N GLN A 171 8.93 -29.29 2.06
CA GLN A 171 10.23 -29.92 2.35
C GLN A 171 11.18 -29.84 1.14
N SER A 172 10.68 -30.21 -0.04
CA SER A 172 11.47 -30.26 -1.27
C SER A 172 11.71 -28.91 -1.93
N ASN A 173 10.98 -27.86 -1.51
CA ASN A 173 10.93 -26.54 -2.18
C ASN A 173 10.37 -26.59 -3.62
N MET A 174 9.67 -27.65 -3.96
CA MET A 174 9.10 -27.85 -5.29
C MET A 174 7.60 -28.05 -5.20
N CYS A 175 6.82 -27.18 -5.86
CA CYS A 175 5.38 -27.33 -5.91
C CYS A 175 5.01 -28.44 -6.90
N GLY A 176 4.50 -29.56 -6.37
CA GLY A 176 3.71 -30.52 -7.14
C GLY A 176 2.27 -30.00 -7.25
N ASP A 177 1.59 -30.33 -8.34
CA ASP A 177 0.22 -29.89 -8.57
C ASP A 177 -0.77 -30.72 -7.71
N CYS A 178 -0.86 -30.36 -6.43
CA CYS A 178 -1.61 -31.14 -5.43
C CYS A 178 -3.10 -30.77 -5.31
N GLY A 179 -3.65 -29.93 -6.17
CA GLY A 179 -5.07 -29.54 -6.16
C GLY A 179 -5.54 -28.71 -4.95
N SER A 180 -4.82 -28.77 -3.82
CA SER A 180 -5.17 -28.05 -2.58
C SER A 180 -3.95 -27.34 -2.01
N CYS A 181 -3.70 -26.11 -2.46
CA CYS A 181 -2.56 -25.34 -1.98
C CYS A 181 -2.91 -24.59 -0.69
N ILE A 182 -2.00 -24.60 0.29
CA ILE A 182 -2.15 -23.77 1.48
C ILE A 182 -2.06 -22.30 1.07
N LYS A 183 -2.96 -21.47 1.59
CA LYS A 183 -3.06 -20.05 1.25
C LYS A 183 -3.22 -19.21 2.51
N ILE A 184 -2.49 -18.10 2.57
CA ILE A 184 -2.81 -16.99 3.45
C ILE A 184 -3.71 -16.06 2.62
N ASN A 185 -5.00 -16.02 2.94
CA ASN A 185 -5.98 -15.26 2.15
C ASN A 185 -5.75 -13.76 2.28
N GLY A 186 -6.15 -13.00 1.26
CA GLY A 186 -6.31 -11.56 1.33
C GLY A 186 -7.70 -11.16 1.84
N PHE A 187 -8.01 -9.86 1.72
CA PHE A 187 -9.28 -9.27 2.13
C PHE A 187 -10.24 -9.02 0.95
N GLY A 188 -9.83 -9.36 -0.27
CA GLY A 188 -10.60 -9.17 -1.51
C GLY A 188 -10.52 -7.76 -2.10
N ASP A 189 -11.06 -7.62 -3.30
CA ASP A 189 -10.91 -6.42 -4.16
C ASP A 189 -11.42 -5.12 -3.54
N LYS A 190 -12.41 -5.19 -2.65
CA LYS A 190 -13.04 -4.01 -2.04
C LYS A 190 -12.34 -3.51 -0.78
N VAL A 191 -11.21 -4.10 -0.38
CA VAL A 191 -10.52 -3.74 0.86
C VAL A 191 -10.13 -2.26 0.89
N LEU A 192 -9.63 -1.72 -0.20
CA LEU A 192 -9.24 -0.31 -0.29
C LEU A 192 -10.46 0.63 -0.21
N GLU A 193 -11.52 0.33 -0.93
CA GLU A 193 -12.75 1.14 -0.95
C GLU A 193 -13.36 1.24 0.44
N LYS A 194 -13.61 0.12 1.10
CA LYS A 194 -14.16 0.05 2.45
C LYS A 194 -13.25 0.75 3.48
N SER A 195 -11.94 0.60 3.36
CA SER A 195 -10.99 1.27 4.24
C SER A 195 -11.02 2.79 4.06
N ILE A 196 -11.15 3.29 2.84
CA ILE A 196 -11.30 4.72 2.57
C ILE A 196 -12.58 5.27 3.22
N GLU A 197 -13.71 4.58 3.10
CA GLU A 197 -14.98 4.97 3.72
C GLU A 197 -14.85 5.01 5.24
N LYS A 198 -14.23 4.00 5.83
CA LYS A 198 -13.98 3.97 7.28
C LYS A 198 -13.10 5.13 7.73
N ILE A 199 -11.98 5.37 7.03
CA ILE A 199 -11.05 6.45 7.34
C ILE A 199 -11.72 7.83 7.24
N LYS A 200 -12.67 8.06 6.33
CA LYS A 200 -13.42 9.32 6.23
C LYS A 200 -14.13 9.68 7.53
N ASN A 201 -14.59 8.70 8.27
CA ASN A 201 -15.47 8.86 9.43
C ASN A 201 -14.76 8.86 10.79
N ILE A 202 -13.43 8.77 10.81
CA ILE A 202 -12.65 8.72 12.06
C ILE A 202 -11.85 10.01 12.31
N ASN A 203 -11.41 10.18 13.56
CA ASN A 203 -10.57 11.31 13.94
C ASN A 203 -9.18 11.23 13.31
N LYS A 204 -8.93 12.07 12.30
CA LYS A 204 -7.69 12.07 11.51
C LYS A 204 -6.43 12.35 12.36
N SER A 205 -6.51 13.27 13.32
CA SER A 205 -5.36 13.62 14.17
C SER A 205 -4.96 12.44 15.07
N LYS A 206 -5.93 11.73 15.62
CA LYS A 206 -5.68 10.50 16.38
C LYS A 206 -5.11 9.40 15.48
N LEU A 207 -5.70 9.21 14.29
CA LEU A 207 -5.24 8.20 13.34
C LEU A 207 -3.75 8.35 13.06
N PHE A 208 -3.28 9.55 12.68
CA PHE A 208 -1.87 9.76 12.33
C PHE A 208 -0.91 9.44 13.48
N LYS A 209 -1.30 9.75 14.72
CA LYS A 209 -0.48 9.46 15.91
C LYS A 209 -0.30 7.97 16.14
N HIS A 210 -1.32 7.17 15.84
CA HIS A 210 -1.34 5.72 16.07
C HIS A 210 -0.96 4.90 14.83
N LEU A 211 -0.54 5.57 13.73
CA LEU A 211 -0.04 4.81 12.57
C LEU A 211 1.17 3.98 12.98
N PRO A 212 1.21 2.70 12.58
CA PRO A 212 2.40 1.88 12.72
C PRO A 212 3.59 2.49 11.98
N ASP A 213 4.78 2.33 12.54
CA ASP A 213 6.00 2.93 11.97
C ASP A 213 6.30 2.44 10.55
N ASP A 214 5.92 1.20 10.23
CA ASP A 214 6.09 0.58 8.91
C ASP A 214 5.37 1.31 7.77
N ILE A 215 4.33 2.11 8.07
CA ILE A 215 3.59 2.89 7.06
C ILE A 215 3.57 4.41 7.33
N LYS A 216 3.96 4.82 8.53
CA LYS A 216 3.91 6.23 8.96
C LYS A 216 4.77 7.13 8.10
N ASP A 217 5.94 6.66 7.72
CA ASP A 217 6.86 7.41 6.86
C ASP A 217 6.29 7.63 5.47
N GLU A 218 5.65 6.61 4.87
CA GLU A 218 4.99 6.76 3.57
C GLU A 218 3.80 7.72 3.65
N TRP A 219 2.97 7.61 4.68
CA TRP A 219 1.87 8.56 4.91
C TRP A 219 2.39 9.98 5.09
N GLY A 220 3.45 10.14 5.87
CA GLY A 220 4.11 11.43 6.12
C GLY A 220 4.68 12.03 4.84
N PHE A 221 5.35 11.22 4.01
CA PHE A 221 5.90 11.67 2.74
C PHE A 221 4.81 12.12 1.78
N ILE A 222 3.78 11.28 1.55
CA ILE A 222 2.66 11.59 0.66
C ILE A 222 1.93 12.85 1.14
N GLY A 223 1.61 12.93 2.43
CA GLY A 223 0.93 14.08 3.01
C GLY A 223 1.73 15.37 2.89
N LYS A 224 3.03 15.33 3.20
CA LYS A 224 3.93 16.48 3.06
C LYS A 224 4.01 16.98 1.61
N LYS A 225 4.12 16.07 0.66
CA LYS A 225 4.17 16.43 -0.78
C LYS A 225 2.86 17.02 -1.26
N ALA A 226 1.73 16.39 -0.92
CA ALA A 226 0.41 16.92 -1.27
C ALA A 226 0.19 18.32 -0.69
N VAL A 227 0.61 18.57 0.56
CA VAL A 227 0.55 19.91 1.18
C VAL A 227 1.44 20.89 0.44
N SER A 228 2.67 20.52 0.11
CA SER A 228 3.63 21.41 -0.56
C SER A 228 3.15 21.87 -1.93
N TRP A 229 2.37 21.04 -2.62
CA TRP A 229 1.97 21.30 -4.00
C TRP A 229 0.51 21.74 -4.15
N GLY A 230 -0.37 21.30 -3.27
CA GLY A 230 -1.83 21.47 -3.38
C GLY A 230 -2.45 22.39 -2.33
N CYS A 231 -1.70 22.90 -1.36
CA CYS A 231 -2.25 23.75 -0.32
C CYS A 231 -1.99 25.23 -0.53
N ALA A 232 -2.99 26.05 -0.18
CA ALA A 232 -2.87 27.49 -0.09
C ALA A 232 -3.42 27.98 1.26
N PRO A 233 -2.93 29.12 1.80
CA PRO A 233 -3.55 29.76 2.94
C PRO A 233 -5.02 30.10 2.66
N ALA A 234 -5.84 30.09 3.72
CA ALA A 234 -7.24 30.51 3.60
C ALA A 234 -7.32 31.90 2.94
N GLY A 235 -8.14 32.02 1.89
CA GLY A 235 -8.29 33.26 1.12
C GLY A 235 -7.43 33.38 -0.14
N ARG A 236 -6.52 32.44 -0.42
CA ARG A 236 -5.80 32.34 -1.69
C ARG A 236 -6.20 31.08 -2.42
N LYS A 237 -6.39 31.18 -3.74
CA LYS A 237 -6.59 29.97 -4.57
C LYS A 237 -5.28 29.17 -4.59
N ALA A 238 -5.36 27.88 -4.29
CA ALA A 238 -4.23 26.99 -4.55
C ALA A 238 -3.87 27.10 -6.05
N ARG A 239 -2.62 27.17 -6.37
CA ARG A 239 -2.18 27.13 -7.77
C ARG A 239 -2.54 25.74 -8.30
N ALA A 240 -3.46 25.71 -9.27
CA ALA A 240 -3.85 24.51 -9.99
C ALA A 240 -2.77 24.11 -11.00
#